data_2947ce61168205e2703b0db65c658730
#
_entry.id   2947ce61168205e2703b0db65c658730
#
_cell.length_a   1.000
_cell.length_b   1.000
_cell.length_c   1.000
_cell.angle_alpha   90.00
_cell.angle_beta   90.00
_cell.angle_gamma   90.00
#
_symmetry.space_group_name_H-M   'P 1'
#
loop_
_entity.id
_entity.type
_entity.pdbx_description
1 polymer ?
#
loop_
_entity_poly.entity_id
_entity_poly.type
_entity_poly.pdbx_seq_one_letter_code
_entity_poly.pdbx_strand_id
1 'polypeptide(L)'
;MLETREVSIPQDHHVEELRFAQVPEEGGVGGYRVEIAPLQGERFPENNSWEFETSITDARTNVLLVEGHPRWEFRYLRNLFYGRDKSVHLQHVLLHPDKIEGQTETSVAASASRPFGDALATRLPESEAEWRKFDVIILGDIEPGAIDDSTWSVISRCVNERSALLVMVSGPRFMPHAIASPGGRALVPVELEWGNQTLFNESDAPFRFDLTADGRRHPVTQQSDGETANERLWSEFPTMTWRHPVSSLKEGAEVLLSANSEGTQVAPDSNAGLENALDALAKRKAREISSALVVTRQ
;
A
#
# COMPACT_ATOMS: atom_id res chain seq x y z
N MET A 1 17.55 11.99 -27.34
CA MET A 1 18.10 11.37 -26.12
C MET A 1 17.37 11.98 -24.96
N LEU A 2 16.75 11.18 -24.11
CA LEU A 2 15.92 11.67 -23.01
C LEU A 2 16.75 11.91 -21.75
N GLU A 3 17.56 10.95 -21.33
CA GLU A 3 18.41 11.02 -20.16
C GLU A 3 19.66 10.14 -20.37
N THR A 4 20.79 10.52 -19.77
CA THR A 4 22.03 9.75 -19.79
C THR A 4 22.59 9.71 -18.36
N ARG A 5 23.02 8.51 -17.91
CA ARG A 5 23.70 8.32 -16.63
C ARG A 5 25.04 7.64 -16.85
N GLU A 6 26.04 8.05 -16.09
CA GLU A 6 27.34 7.37 -16.04
C GLU A 6 27.30 6.32 -14.94
N VAL A 7 27.75 5.12 -15.28
CA VAL A 7 27.87 3.98 -14.35
C VAL A 7 29.34 3.63 -14.21
N SER A 8 29.82 3.54 -12.98
CA SER A 8 31.19 3.10 -12.68
C SER A 8 31.17 1.61 -12.38
N ILE A 9 31.96 0.84 -13.12
CA ILE A 9 32.09 -0.62 -12.95
C ILE A 9 33.37 -0.92 -12.16
N PRO A 10 33.27 -1.07 -10.81
CA PRO A 10 34.45 -1.21 -9.96
C PRO A 10 35.05 -2.64 -9.94
N GLN A 11 34.34 -3.65 -10.47
CA GLN A 11 34.74 -5.06 -10.41
C GLN A 11 34.11 -5.86 -11.57
N ASP A 12 34.62 -7.07 -11.82
CA ASP A 12 34.26 -7.93 -12.95
C ASP A 12 32.76 -8.35 -12.96
N HIS A 13 32.13 -8.40 -11.81
CA HIS A 13 30.69 -8.65 -11.66
C HIS A 13 30.05 -7.47 -10.95
N HIS A 14 29.43 -6.59 -11.73
CA HIS A 14 28.73 -5.43 -11.23
C HIS A 14 27.27 -5.45 -11.70
N VAL A 15 26.35 -5.25 -10.77
CA VAL A 15 24.91 -5.08 -11.06
C VAL A 15 24.47 -3.80 -10.40
N GLU A 16 23.89 -2.91 -11.19
CA GLU A 16 23.36 -1.64 -10.71
C GLU A 16 21.95 -1.44 -11.27
N GLU A 17 21.05 -1.01 -10.40
CA GLU A 17 19.68 -0.64 -10.81
C GLU A 17 19.65 0.85 -11.12
N LEU A 18 19.29 1.16 -12.37
CA LEU A 18 19.10 2.54 -12.82
C LEU A 18 17.63 2.83 -13.03
N ARG A 19 17.14 3.92 -12.45
CA ARG A 19 15.77 4.39 -12.64
C ARG A 19 15.77 5.66 -13.46
N PHE A 20 15.00 5.65 -14.55
CA PHE A 20 14.74 6.79 -15.39
C PHE A 20 13.28 7.18 -15.23
N ALA A 21 13.00 8.47 -15.05
CA ALA A 21 11.64 9.00 -14.94
C ALA A 21 11.38 10.00 -16.08
N GLN A 22 10.33 9.75 -16.84
CA GLN A 22 9.87 10.66 -17.88
C GLN A 22 8.37 10.84 -17.81
N VAL A 23 7.92 12.07 -18.01
CA VAL A 23 6.51 12.40 -18.19
C VAL A 23 6.30 12.68 -19.68
N PRO A 24 5.62 11.79 -20.44
CA PRO A 24 5.29 12.01 -21.82
C PRO A 24 4.33 13.20 -21.99
N GLU A 25 4.47 13.97 -23.07
CA GLU A 25 3.61 15.12 -23.34
C GLU A 25 2.29 14.72 -24.04
N GLU A 26 2.29 13.58 -24.72
CA GLU A 26 1.13 13.07 -25.49
C GLU A 26 0.83 11.63 -25.13
N GLY A 27 -0.46 11.28 -25.10
CA GLY A 27 -0.91 9.90 -24.94
C GLY A 27 -0.75 9.09 -26.23
N GLY A 28 -0.67 7.77 -26.11
CA GLY A 28 -0.53 6.84 -27.23
C GLY A 28 0.40 5.68 -26.92
N VAL A 29 1.03 5.11 -27.95
CA VAL A 29 2.07 4.08 -27.77
C VAL A 29 3.42 4.75 -27.91
N GLY A 30 4.19 4.75 -26.82
CA GLY A 30 5.56 5.25 -26.76
C GLY A 30 6.57 4.13 -26.94
N GLY A 31 7.46 4.24 -27.94
CA GLY A 31 8.62 3.36 -28.08
C GLY A 31 9.83 3.94 -27.35
N TYR A 32 10.48 3.12 -26.54
CA TYR A 32 11.66 3.49 -25.79
C TYR A 32 12.81 2.56 -26.12
N ARG A 33 14.03 3.11 -26.10
CA ARG A 33 15.27 2.35 -26.25
C ARG A 33 16.22 2.69 -25.13
N VAL A 34 16.75 1.66 -24.47
CA VAL A 34 17.86 1.78 -23.52
C VAL A 34 19.12 1.28 -24.20
N GLU A 35 20.18 2.08 -24.16
CA GLU A 35 21.46 1.76 -24.79
C GLU A 35 22.59 1.95 -23.79
N ILE A 36 23.54 1.01 -23.80
CA ILE A 36 24.82 1.12 -23.10
C ILE A 36 25.89 1.39 -24.15
N ALA A 37 26.74 2.39 -23.92
CA ALA A 37 27.84 2.66 -24.84
C ALA A 37 28.79 1.46 -24.88
N PRO A 38 29.14 0.96 -26.09
CA PRO A 38 30.01 -0.20 -26.20
C PRO A 38 31.40 0.07 -25.63
N LEU A 39 31.93 -0.88 -24.86
CA LEU A 39 33.25 -0.80 -24.29
C LEU A 39 34.29 -1.31 -25.26
N GLN A 40 35.53 -0.80 -25.17
CA GLN A 40 36.63 -1.27 -26.03
C GLN A 40 36.94 -2.73 -25.73
N GLY A 41 36.83 -3.60 -26.75
CA GLY A 41 37.09 -5.03 -26.62
C GLY A 41 35.90 -5.87 -26.20
N GLU A 42 34.72 -5.30 -26.17
CA GLU A 42 33.47 -6.01 -25.91
C GLU A 42 33.19 -7.09 -26.96
N ARG A 43 32.74 -8.27 -26.51
CA ARG A 43 32.52 -9.45 -27.37
C ARG A 43 31.12 -9.44 -28.03
N PHE A 44 30.15 -8.83 -27.41
CA PHE A 44 28.74 -8.91 -27.80
C PHE A 44 28.07 -7.52 -27.72
N PRO A 45 28.44 -6.56 -28.58
CA PRO A 45 27.86 -5.22 -28.56
C PRO A 45 26.36 -5.20 -28.90
N GLU A 46 25.83 -6.30 -29.46
CA GLU A 46 24.42 -6.43 -29.83
C GLU A 46 23.47 -6.49 -28.63
N ASN A 47 23.98 -6.86 -27.45
CA ASN A 47 23.19 -6.92 -26.23
C ASN A 47 23.13 -5.58 -25.46
N ASN A 48 23.81 -4.55 -25.98
CA ASN A 48 23.88 -3.22 -25.37
C ASN A 48 22.65 -2.35 -25.65
N SER A 49 21.67 -2.84 -26.40
CA SER A 49 20.46 -2.11 -26.73
C SER A 49 19.24 -2.96 -26.46
N TRP A 50 18.27 -2.35 -25.77
CA TRP A 50 16.96 -2.96 -25.52
C TRP A 50 15.84 -1.98 -25.88
N GLU A 51 14.90 -2.44 -26.70
CA GLU A 51 13.74 -1.67 -27.11
C GLU A 51 12.48 -2.24 -26.48
N PHE A 52 11.57 -1.35 -26.07
CA PHE A 52 10.27 -1.73 -25.57
C PHE A 52 9.23 -0.65 -25.91
N GLU A 53 7.98 -1.07 -25.96
CA GLU A 53 6.85 -0.17 -26.15
C GLU A 53 6.02 -0.12 -24.87
N THR A 54 5.48 1.05 -24.55
CA THR A 54 4.56 1.23 -23.44
C THR A 54 3.35 2.07 -23.87
N SER A 55 2.20 1.77 -23.30
CA SER A 55 1.00 2.57 -23.50
C SER A 55 1.02 3.77 -22.55
N ILE A 56 0.93 4.95 -23.13
CA ILE A 56 0.86 6.23 -22.44
C ILE A 56 -0.60 6.67 -22.45
N THR A 57 -1.18 6.85 -21.28
CA THR A 57 -2.58 7.25 -21.13
C THR A 57 -2.72 8.42 -20.20
N ASP A 58 -3.67 9.31 -20.50
CA ASP A 58 -4.13 10.38 -19.60
C ASP A 58 -5.14 9.86 -18.55
N ALA A 59 -5.42 8.55 -18.57
CA ALA A 59 -6.35 7.96 -17.63
C ALA A 59 -5.82 8.13 -16.21
N ARG A 60 -6.64 8.78 -15.38
CA ARG A 60 -6.34 8.95 -13.96
C ARG A 60 -6.83 7.73 -13.20
N THR A 61 -6.13 7.39 -12.12
CA THR A 61 -6.54 6.32 -11.22
C THR A 61 -7.79 6.74 -10.45
N ASN A 62 -8.83 5.94 -10.54
CA ASN A 62 -10.09 6.18 -9.81
C ASN A 62 -9.98 5.58 -8.42
N VAL A 63 -10.02 6.42 -7.41
CA VAL A 63 -9.88 6.03 -5.99
C VAL A 63 -11.18 6.26 -5.25
N LEU A 64 -11.68 5.23 -4.58
CA LEU A 64 -12.73 5.33 -3.57
C LEU A 64 -12.08 5.29 -2.18
N LEU A 65 -12.30 6.33 -1.37
CA LEU A 65 -11.88 6.40 0.02
C LEU A 65 -13.12 6.37 0.93
N VAL A 66 -13.29 5.30 1.69
CA VAL A 66 -14.40 5.12 2.63
C VAL A 66 -13.89 5.13 4.06
N GLU A 67 -14.53 5.88 4.92
CA GLU A 67 -14.22 5.96 6.35
C GLU A 67 -15.52 5.98 7.18
N GLY A 68 -15.50 5.34 8.34
CA GLY A 68 -16.63 5.36 9.27
C GLY A 68 -16.79 6.71 9.95
N HIS A 69 -15.76 7.18 10.62
CA HIS A 69 -15.72 8.43 11.38
C HIS A 69 -14.54 9.32 10.94
N PRO A 70 -14.60 10.66 11.17
CA PRO A 70 -13.51 11.54 10.79
C PRO A 70 -12.25 11.26 11.61
N ARG A 71 -11.30 10.53 11.03
CA ARG A 71 -9.96 10.26 11.57
C ARG A 71 -8.90 11.08 10.84
N TRP A 72 -7.68 11.16 11.41
CA TRP A 72 -6.56 11.84 10.78
C TRP A 72 -6.18 11.21 9.46
N GLU A 73 -6.19 9.88 9.35
CA GLU A 73 -5.89 9.12 8.14
C GLU A 73 -6.80 9.52 6.99
N PHE A 74 -8.11 9.57 7.23
CA PHE A 74 -9.08 10.05 6.24
C PHE A 74 -8.77 11.48 5.78
N ARG A 75 -8.49 12.36 6.74
CA ARG A 75 -8.22 13.78 6.46
C ARG A 75 -6.96 13.95 5.60
N TYR A 76 -5.89 13.22 5.92
CA TYR A 76 -4.64 13.27 5.16
C TYR A 76 -4.79 12.67 3.76
N LEU A 77 -5.39 11.48 3.63
CA LEU A 77 -5.60 10.82 2.34
C LEU A 77 -6.53 11.66 1.43
N ARG A 78 -7.62 12.19 1.98
CA ARG A 78 -8.50 13.07 1.24
C ARG A 78 -7.77 14.32 0.74
N ASN A 79 -6.98 14.98 1.57
CA ASN A 79 -6.24 16.17 1.18
C ASN A 79 -5.14 15.86 0.15
N LEU A 80 -4.49 14.71 0.26
CA LEU A 80 -3.51 14.25 -0.71
C LEU A 80 -4.14 14.07 -2.10
N PHE A 81 -5.15 13.24 -2.20
CA PHE A 81 -5.76 12.86 -3.47
C PHE A 81 -6.65 13.97 -4.07
N TYR A 82 -7.27 14.79 -3.24
CA TYR A 82 -8.14 15.87 -3.72
C TYR A 82 -7.36 17.11 -4.20
N GLY A 83 -6.28 17.45 -3.51
CA GLY A 83 -5.61 18.74 -3.69
C GLY A 83 -4.21 18.68 -4.30
N ARG A 84 -3.48 17.61 -4.08
CA ARG A 84 -2.05 17.53 -4.42
C ARG A 84 -1.75 16.57 -5.57
N ASP A 85 -2.36 15.41 -5.57
CA ASP A 85 -2.14 14.41 -6.61
C ASP A 85 -3.18 14.55 -7.72
N LYS A 86 -2.75 15.09 -8.85
CA LYS A 86 -3.59 15.30 -10.04
C LYS A 86 -3.75 14.05 -10.91
N SER A 87 -3.01 13.00 -10.64
CA SER A 87 -3.12 11.71 -11.34
C SER A 87 -4.31 10.88 -10.85
N VAL A 88 -5.00 11.35 -9.79
CA VAL A 88 -6.09 10.62 -9.14
C VAL A 88 -7.43 11.33 -9.33
N HIS A 89 -8.47 10.55 -9.58
CA HIS A 89 -9.86 10.93 -9.40
C HIS A 89 -10.37 10.34 -8.09
N LEU A 90 -10.59 11.19 -7.09
CA LEU A 90 -11.07 10.77 -5.78
C LEU A 90 -12.59 10.88 -5.67
N GLN A 91 -13.25 9.78 -5.27
CA GLN A 91 -14.52 9.80 -4.57
C GLN A 91 -14.29 9.44 -3.10
N HIS A 92 -14.80 10.24 -2.18
CA HIS A 92 -14.71 9.96 -0.75
C HIS A 92 -16.08 9.78 -0.12
N VAL A 93 -16.16 8.90 0.87
CA VAL A 93 -17.35 8.62 1.66
C VAL A 93 -16.96 8.66 3.13
N LEU A 94 -17.70 9.46 3.90
CA LEU A 94 -17.61 9.52 5.35
C LEU A 94 -19.00 9.20 5.91
N LEU A 95 -19.14 7.99 6.48
CA LEU A 95 -20.46 7.46 6.87
C LEU A 95 -21.07 8.25 8.03
N HIS A 96 -20.24 8.63 9.01
CA HIS A 96 -20.66 9.40 10.19
C HIS A 96 -19.84 10.69 10.30
N PRO A 97 -20.17 11.74 9.50
CA PRO A 97 -19.52 13.04 9.65
C PRO A 97 -19.89 13.69 10.99
N ASP A 98 -18.98 14.49 11.53
CA ASP A 98 -19.26 15.30 12.70
C ASP A 98 -20.41 16.27 12.39
N LYS A 99 -21.42 16.28 13.27
CA LYS A 99 -22.56 17.19 13.17
C LYS A 99 -22.29 18.43 14.02
N ILE A 100 -22.52 19.60 13.45
CA ILE A 100 -22.49 20.87 14.18
C ILE A 100 -23.92 21.16 14.62
N GLU A 101 -24.15 21.29 15.91
CA GLU A 101 -25.47 21.63 16.46
C GLU A 101 -26.00 22.95 15.83
N GLY A 102 -27.24 22.89 15.37
CA GLY A 102 -27.92 24.06 14.75
C GLY A 102 -27.64 24.27 13.26
N GLN A 103 -26.82 23.44 12.60
CA GLN A 103 -26.72 23.47 11.14
C GLN A 103 -27.70 22.49 10.48
N THR A 104 -28.36 22.95 9.42
CA THR A 104 -29.14 22.07 8.55
C THR A 104 -28.23 21.08 7.86
N GLU A 105 -28.58 19.80 7.80
CA GLU A 105 -27.86 18.81 7.05
C GLU A 105 -27.80 19.22 5.57
N THR A 106 -26.59 19.62 5.12
CA THR A 106 -26.36 19.89 3.71
C THR A 106 -25.79 18.64 3.06
N SER A 107 -26.35 18.23 1.94
CA SER A 107 -25.78 17.16 1.14
C SER A 107 -24.43 17.63 0.61
N VAL A 108 -23.38 16.85 0.90
CA VAL A 108 -22.01 17.14 0.44
C VAL A 108 -21.70 16.19 -0.72
N ALA A 109 -21.25 16.75 -1.83
CA ALA A 109 -20.81 15.94 -2.95
C ALA A 109 -19.58 15.09 -2.58
N ALA A 110 -19.60 13.82 -2.94
CA ALA A 110 -18.51 12.89 -2.68
C ALA A 110 -17.25 13.23 -3.48
N SER A 111 -17.39 13.89 -4.61
CA SER A 111 -16.27 14.24 -5.47
C SER A 111 -16.57 15.50 -6.28
N ALA A 112 -15.52 16.27 -6.56
CA ALA A 112 -15.55 17.31 -7.59
C ALA A 112 -15.26 16.73 -8.99
N SER A 113 -14.88 15.47 -9.11
CA SER A 113 -14.54 14.83 -10.37
C SER A 113 -15.79 14.40 -11.13
N ARG A 114 -15.99 14.94 -12.32
CA ARG A 114 -17.13 14.62 -13.20
C ARG A 114 -17.35 13.12 -13.49
N PRO A 115 -16.31 12.24 -13.56
CA PRO A 115 -16.53 10.83 -13.82
C PRO A 115 -17.43 10.10 -12.80
N PHE A 116 -17.56 10.63 -11.58
CA PHE A 116 -18.35 9.99 -10.51
C PHE A 116 -19.78 10.51 -10.38
N GLY A 117 -20.15 11.55 -11.14
CA GLY A 117 -21.49 12.11 -11.11
C GLY A 117 -21.84 12.75 -9.75
N ASP A 118 -23.14 12.69 -9.39
CA ASP A 118 -23.71 13.35 -8.21
C ASP A 118 -23.70 12.46 -6.95
N ALA A 119 -22.69 11.62 -6.79
CA ALA A 119 -22.54 10.76 -5.60
C ALA A 119 -22.44 11.59 -4.32
N LEU A 120 -23.10 11.14 -3.25
CA LEU A 120 -23.07 11.80 -1.94
C LEU A 120 -21.93 11.29 -1.08
N ALA A 121 -21.28 12.18 -0.35
CA ALA A 121 -20.15 11.85 0.53
C ALA A 121 -20.52 11.00 1.78
N THR A 122 -21.80 10.69 1.98
CA THR A 122 -22.31 9.88 3.09
C THR A 122 -22.88 8.54 2.65
N ARG A 123 -22.81 8.21 1.36
CA ARG A 123 -23.37 6.98 0.80
C ARG A 123 -22.31 6.20 0.05
N LEU A 124 -22.28 4.90 0.30
CA LEU A 124 -21.52 3.94 -0.50
C LEU A 124 -22.10 3.82 -1.91
N PRO A 125 -21.31 3.38 -2.90
CA PRO A 125 -21.84 2.99 -4.20
C PRO A 125 -22.95 1.93 -4.04
N GLU A 126 -24.07 2.12 -4.73
CA GLU A 126 -25.26 1.27 -4.56
C GLU A 126 -25.28 0.07 -5.52
N SER A 127 -24.58 0.17 -6.65
CA SER A 127 -24.55 -0.86 -7.68
C SER A 127 -23.15 -1.40 -7.95
N GLU A 128 -23.09 -2.65 -8.42
CA GLU A 128 -21.82 -3.23 -8.88
C GLU A 128 -21.13 -2.38 -9.97
N ALA A 129 -21.92 -1.77 -10.86
CA ALA A 129 -21.39 -0.91 -11.91
C ALA A 129 -20.71 0.35 -11.35
N GLU A 130 -21.15 0.85 -10.20
CA GLU A 130 -20.51 1.97 -9.51
C GLU A 130 -19.20 1.53 -8.83
N TRP A 131 -19.20 0.40 -8.13
CA TRP A 131 -17.98 -0.18 -7.54
C TRP A 131 -16.92 -0.48 -8.59
N ARG A 132 -17.32 -0.96 -9.75
CA ARG A 132 -16.43 -1.28 -10.87
C ARG A 132 -15.75 -0.07 -11.52
N LYS A 133 -16.11 1.16 -11.14
CA LYS A 133 -15.43 2.38 -11.61
C LYS A 133 -14.07 2.61 -10.93
N PHE A 134 -13.83 1.98 -9.78
CA PHE A 134 -12.65 2.25 -8.98
C PHE A 134 -11.53 1.24 -9.26
N ASP A 135 -10.32 1.78 -9.43
CA ASP A 135 -9.09 1.03 -9.55
C ASP A 135 -8.48 0.74 -8.17
N VAL A 136 -8.74 1.65 -7.21
CA VAL A 136 -8.30 1.52 -5.82
C VAL A 136 -9.48 1.78 -4.89
N ILE A 137 -9.71 0.86 -3.96
CA ILE A 137 -10.73 0.96 -2.90
C ILE A 137 -9.99 1.01 -1.56
N ILE A 138 -10.11 2.11 -0.84
CA ILE A 138 -9.50 2.30 0.48
C ILE A 138 -10.61 2.28 1.52
N LEU A 139 -10.57 1.30 2.43
CA LEU A 139 -11.50 1.16 3.53
C LEU A 139 -10.79 1.50 4.85
N GLY A 140 -11.29 2.48 5.56
CA GLY A 140 -10.82 2.83 6.90
C GLY A 140 -11.57 2.08 8.01
N ASP A 141 -11.75 2.72 9.18
CA ASP A 141 -12.35 2.10 10.36
C ASP A 141 -13.89 2.13 10.29
N ILE A 142 -14.46 1.23 9.48
CA ILE A 142 -15.87 1.14 9.12
C ILE A 142 -16.57 0.15 10.04
N GLU A 143 -17.74 0.51 10.55
CA GLU A 143 -18.55 -0.35 11.40
C GLU A 143 -19.06 -1.62 10.68
N PRO A 144 -19.27 -2.78 11.42
CA PRO A 144 -19.59 -4.08 10.82
C PRO A 144 -20.91 -4.06 10.12
N GLY A 145 -21.75 -3.29 10.01
CA GLY A 145 -23.05 -3.30 9.31
C GLY A 145 -23.08 -2.41 8.08
N ALA A 146 -22.07 -1.58 7.89
CA ALA A 146 -22.05 -0.61 6.80
C ALA A 146 -21.79 -1.26 5.42
N ILE A 147 -21.12 -2.40 5.40
CA ILE A 147 -20.87 -3.19 4.20
C ILE A 147 -21.50 -4.58 4.40
N ASP A 148 -22.56 -4.86 3.67
CA ASP A 148 -23.25 -6.13 3.72
C ASP A 148 -22.53 -7.23 2.91
N ASP A 149 -22.98 -8.47 3.04
CA ASP A 149 -22.38 -9.64 2.34
C ASP A 149 -22.44 -9.49 0.83
N SER A 150 -23.47 -8.88 0.29
CA SER A 150 -23.63 -8.65 -1.15
C SER A 150 -22.59 -7.66 -1.65
N THR A 151 -22.37 -6.59 -0.93
CA THR A 151 -21.35 -5.58 -1.23
C THR A 151 -19.92 -6.14 -1.09
N TRP A 152 -19.65 -6.95 -0.05
CA TRP A 152 -18.36 -7.65 0.05
C TRP A 152 -18.11 -8.60 -1.13
N SER A 153 -19.17 -9.26 -1.63
CA SER A 153 -19.06 -10.08 -2.84
C SER A 153 -18.74 -9.25 -4.09
N VAL A 154 -19.28 -8.04 -4.20
CA VAL A 154 -18.94 -7.10 -5.29
C VAL A 154 -17.48 -6.65 -5.18
N ILE A 155 -17.04 -6.23 -3.99
CA ILE A 155 -15.65 -5.83 -3.75
C ILE A 155 -14.69 -6.97 -4.10
N SER A 156 -15.02 -8.21 -3.68
CA SER A 156 -14.22 -9.40 -4.02
C SER A 156 -14.09 -9.61 -5.54
N ARG A 157 -15.17 -9.41 -6.30
CA ARG A 157 -15.09 -9.47 -7.76
C ARG A 157 -14.26 -8.33 -8.35
N CYS A 158 -14.36 -7.12 -7.81
CA CYS A 158 -13.50 -6.02 -8.27
C CYS A 158 -12.01 -6.34 -8.08
N VAL A 159 -11.64 -6.94 -6.96
CA VAL A 159 -10.25 -7.35 -6.67
C VAL A 159 -9.83 -8.51 -7.58
N ASN A 160 -10.58 -9.62 -7.59
CA ASN A 160 -10.14 -10.87 -8.21
C ASN A 160 -10.30 -10.89 -9.73
N GLU A 161 -11.32 -10.20 -10.29
CA GLU A 161 -11.62 -10.26 -11.72
C GLU A 161 -11.12 -9.03 -12.48
N ARG A 162 -10.94 -7.89 -11.81
CA ARG A 162 -10.54 -6.62 -12.43
C ARG A 162 -9.21 -6.08 -11.94
N SER A 163 -8.55 -6.79 -11.04
CA SER A 163 -7.27 -6.37 -10.45
C SER A 163 -7.36 -5.01 -9.74
N ALA A 164 -8.52 -4.67 -9.16
CA ALA A 164 -8.64 -3.49 -8.33
C ALA A 164 -7.84 -3.70 -7.03
N LEU A 165 -7.12 -2.68 -6.61
CA LEU A 165 -6.39 -2.70 -5.34
C LEU A 165 -7.34 -2.40 -4.18
N LEU A 166 -7.43 -3.33 -3.23
CA LEU A 166 -8.10 -3.09 -1.96
C LEU A 166 -7.08 -2.74 -0.88
N VAL A 167 -7.21 -1.58 -0.26
CA VAL A 167 -6.40 -1.12 0.87
C VAL A 167 -7.29 -1.05 2.10
N MET A 168 -6.91 -1.73 3.17
CA MET A 168 -7.58 -1.63 4.46
C MET A 168 -6.70 -0.87 5.44
N VAL A 169 -7.15 0.31 5.86
CA VAL A 169 -6.47 1.13 6.87
C VAL A 169 -7.05 0.77 8.23
N SER A 170 -6.31 -0.03 8.99
CA SER A 170 -6.78 -0.54 10.27
C SER A 170 -7.12 0.57 11.25
N GLY A 171 -8.10 0.29 12.09
CA GLY A 171 -8.53 1.17 13.17
C GLY A 171 -8.89 0.39 14.43
N PRO A 172 -8.86 1.07 15.58
CA PRO A 172 -9.05 0.39 16.86
C PRO A 172 -10.51 -0.01 17.13
N ARG A 173 -11.48 0.55 16.39
CA ARG A 173 -12.88 0.31 16.66
C ARG A 173 -13.43 -0.91 15.94
N PHE A 174 -13.16 -1.04 14.64
CA PHE A 174 -13.86 -2.00 13.79
C PHE A 174 -12.97 -2.74 12.79
N MET A 175 -12.07 -2.05 12.10
CA MET A 175 -11.41 -2.64 10.94
C MET A 175 -9.97 -3.08 11.19
N PRO A 176 -9.61 -4.27 10.69
CA PRO A 176 -10.44 -5.26 10.00
C PRO A 176 -11.11 -6.31 10.93
N HIS A 177 -10.84 -6.31 12.24
CA HIS A 177 -11.22 -7.38 13.18
C HIS A 177 -12.74 -7.57 13.36
N ALA A 178 -13.54 -6.55 13.15
CA ALA A 178 -14.99 -6.62 13.29
C ALA A 178 -15.72 -6.97 11.98
N ILE A 179 -15.03 -7.28 10.89
CA ILE A 179 -15.66 -7.76 9.66
C ILE A 179 -16.43 -9.04 9.96
N ALA A 180 -17.76 -9.01 9.83
CA ALA A 180 -18.62 -10.15 10.05
C ALA A 180 -18.67 -11.08 8.84
N SER A 181 -18.68 -10.51 7.62
CA SER A 181 -18.79 -11.22 6.36
C SER A 181 -17.63 -12.19 6.10
N PRO A 182 -17.89 -13.48 5.81
CA PRO A 182 -16.85 -14.40 5.37
C PRO A 182 -16.12 -13.94 4.10
N GLY A 183 -16.84 -13.32 3.16
CA GLY A 183 -16.27 -12.75 1.94
C GLY A 183 -15.33 -11.60 2.24
N GLY A 184 -15.68 -10.72 3.17
CA GLY A 184 -14.81 -9.63 3.62
C GLY A 184 -13.57 -10.14 4.35
N ARG A 185 -13.74 -11.13 5.24
CA ARG A 185 -12.60 -11.77 5.94
C ARG A 185 -11.64 -12.46 4.99
N ALA A 186 -12.15 -13.04 3.90
CA ALA A 186 -11.30 -13.70 2.89
C ALA A 186 -10.34 -12.72 2.21
N LEU A 187 -10.70 -11.45 2.06
CA LEU A 187 -9.87 -10.41 1.45
C LEU A 187 -8.78 -9.87 2.38
N VAL A 188 -8.91 -10.01 3.70
CA VAL A 188 -7.89 -9.59 4.66
C VAL A 188 -6.65 -10.50 4.52
N PRO A 189 -5.42 -9.97 4.38
CA PRO A 189 -4.22 -10.77 4.13
C PRO A 189 -3.70 -11.52 5.37
N VAL A 190 -4.30 -11.31 6.53
CA VAL A 190 -3.87 -11.86 7.82
C VAL A 190 -5.00 -12.58 8.53
N GLU A 191 -4.65 -13.51 9.42
CA GLU A 191 -5.58 -14.06 10.42
C GLU A 191 -5.55 -13.19 11.69
N LEU A 192 -6.73 -12.95 12.22
CA LEU A 192 -6.97 -12.06 13.35
C LEU A 192 -7.85 -12.76 14.39
N GLU A 193 -7.92 -12.20 15.58
CA GLU A 193 -9.00 -12.46 16.51
C GLU A 193 -10.23 -11.65 16.09
N TRP A 194 -11.18 -12.34 15.45
CA TRP A 194 -12.39 -11.71 14.93
C TRP A 194 -13.39 -11.43 16.06
N GLY A 195 -13.92 -10.21 16.08
CA GLY A 195 -14.90 -9.80 17.08
C GLY A 195 -15.22 -8.31 17.02
N ASN A 196 -16.16 -7.87 17.85
CA ASN A 196 -16.58 -6.48 17.90
C ASN A 196 -15.93 -5.69 19.07
N GLN A 197 -14.87 -6.24 19.66
CA GLN A 197 -14.13 -5.53 20.71
C GLN A 197 -13.39 -4.32 20.15
N THR A 198 -13.36 -3.24 20.90
CA THR A 198 -12.50 -2.11 20.58
C THR A 198 -11.06 -2.42 21.03
N LEU A 199 -10.11 -2.30 20.12
CA LEU A 199 -8.70 -2.61 20.36
C LEU A 199 -7.92 -1.36 20.80
N PHE A 200 -8.32 -0.75 21.92
CA PHE A 200 -7.50 0.27 22.55
C PHE A 200 -6.48 -0.42 23.46
N ASN A 201 -5.26 -0.55 23.02
CA ASN A 201 -4.16 -0.95 23.88
C ASN A 201 -3.59 0.30 24.55
N GLU A 202 -3.84 0.45 25.84
CA GLU A 202 -3.34 1.58 26.62
C GLU A 202 -1.81 1.57 26.83
N SER A 203 -1.10 0.58 26.31
CA SER A 203 0.28 0.33 26.71
C SER A 203 1.20 -0.26 25.66
N ASP A 204 1.01 0.00 24.38
CA ASP A 204 2.08 -0.36 23.46
C ASP A 204 3.25 0.62 23.63
N ALA A 205 4.41 0.08 23.99
CA ALA A 205 5.64 0.86 24.01
C ALA A 205 5.84 1.51 22.62
N PRO A 206 6.29 2.75 22.55
CA PRO A 206 6.56 3.39 21.27
C PRO A 206 7.47 2.52 20.40
N PHE A 207 7.12 2.38 19.14
CA PHE A 207 7.89 1.59 18.17
C PHE A 207 8.24 2.42 16.93
N ARG A 208 9.29 2.01 16.24
CA ARG A 208 9.71 2.54 14.93
C ARG A 208 9.33 1.58 13.83
N PHE A 209 9.41 2.06 12.60
CA PHE A 209 9.20 1.26 11.41
C PHE A 209 10.50 0.52 11.03
N ASP A 210 10.37 -0.75 10.69
CA ASP A 210 11.46 -1.57 10.17
C ASP A 210 11.03 -2.24 8.86
N LEU A 211 11.80 -1.99 7.79
CA LEU A 211 11.59 -2.62 6.50
C LEU A 211 12.03 -4.08 6.57
N THR A 212 11.13 -4.99 6.22
CA THR A 212 11.48 -6.40 6.03
C THR A 212 12.34 -6.59 4.78
N ALA A 213 12.86 -7.80 4.56
CA ALA A 213 13.59 -8.12 3.32
C ALA A 213 12.71 -7.92 2.07
N ASP A 214 11.43 -8.28 2.15
CA ASP A 214 10.44 -8.10 1.09
C ASP A 214 10.07 -6.62 0.93
N GLY A 215 9.91 -5.91 2.05
CA GLY A 215 9.64 -4.47 2.06
C GLY A 215 10.75 -3.62 1.45
N ARG A 216 12.01 -4.01 1.53
CA ARG A 216 13.11 -3.26 0.89
C ARG A 216 13.00 -3.20 -0.62
N ARG A 217 12.31 -4.14 -1.24
CA ARG A 217 12.20 -4.28 -2.70
C ARG A 217 10.81 -3.99 -3.24
N HIS A 218 9.80 -3.93 -2.37
CA HIS A 218 8.42 -3.79 -2.78
C HIS A 218 8.09 -2.34 -3.16
N PRO A 219 7.43 -2.07 -4.31
CA PRO A 219 7.11 -0.72 -4.77
C PRO A 219 6.34 0.14 -3.76
N VAL A 220 5.44 -0.45 -2.97
CA VAL A 220 4.63 0.24 -1.96
C VAL A 220 5.48 0.93 -0.88
N THR A 221 6.65 0.39 -0.59
CA THR A 221 7.55 0.90 0.45
C THR A 221 8.72 1.73 -0.09
N GLN A 222 8.79 1.91 -1.41
CA GLN A 222 9.79 2.78 -2.04
C GLN A 222 9.34 4.24 -1.97
N GLN A 223 9.83 4.97 -0.95
CA GLN A 223 9.54 6.39 -0.73
C GLN A 223 10.67 7.30 -1.20
N SER A 224 11.81 6.74 -1.59
CA SER A 224 12.99 7.47 -2.06
C SER A 224 13.77 6.65 -3.07
N ASP A 225 14.52 7.32 -3.93
CA ASP A 225 15.41 6.66 -4.88
C ASP A 225 16.62 6.06 -4.16
N GLY A 226 16.82 4.75 -4.38
CA GLY A 226 17.91 3.98 -3.81
C GLY A 226 17.63 3.42 -2.40
N GLU A 227 18.16 2.21 -2.17
CA GLU A 227 17.90 1.41 -0.96
C GLU A 227 18.30 2.14 0.32
N THR A 228 19.51 2.70 0.37
CA THR A 228 20.04 3.40 1.55
C THR A 228 19.24 4.66 1.89
N ALA A 229 18.84 5.44 0.87
CA ALA A 229 18.03 6.63 1.08
C ALA A 229 16.63 6.29 1.56
N ASN A 230 16.06 5.21 1.03
CA ASN A 230 14.76 4.71 1.44
C ASN A 230 14.77 4.17 2.88
N GLU A 231 15.78 3.38 3.26
CA GLU A 231 15.95 2.90 4.65
C GLU A 231 16.11 4.05 5.65
N ARG A 232 16.92 5.06 5.28
CA ARG A 232 17.10 6.24 6.11
C ARG A 232 15.78 6.97 6.32
N LEU A 233 15.02 7.19 5.25
CA LEU A 233 13.72 7.87 5.33
C LEU A 233 12.76 7.14 6.28
N TRP A 234 12.65 5.81 6.17
CA TRP A 234 11.81 5.01 7.07
C TRP A 234 12.28 5.08 8.53
N SER A 235 13.58 5.14 8.77
CA SER A 235 14.15 5.26 10.13
C SER A 235 13.91 6.64 10.77
N GLU A 236 13.70 7.69 9.97
CA GLU A 236 13.45 9.06 10.42
C GLU A 236 11.97 9.34 10.71
N PHE A 237 11.03 8.41 10.37
CA PHE A 237 9.63 8.57 10.70
C PHE A 237 9.41 8.64 12.22
N PRO A 238 8.41 9.42 12.69
CA PRO A 238 8.04 9.47 14.10
C PRO A 238 7.67 8.09 14.65
N THR A 239 7.88 7.88 15.94
CA THR A 239 7.41 6.67 16.61
C THR A 239 5.90 6.61 16.66
N MET A 240 5.37 5.39 16.56
CA MET A 240 3.95 5.10 16.73
C MET A 240 3.70 4.35 18.03
N THR A 241 2.48 4.44 18.54
CA THR A 241 2.09 3.82 19.82
C THR A 241 0.99 2.79 19.67
N TRP A 242 0.40 2.67 18.48
CA TRP A 242 -0.68 1.73 18.24
C TRP A 242 -0.47 0.98 16.92
N ARG A 243 -0.76 -0.31 16.94
CA ARG A 243 -0.83 -1.19 15.77
C ARG A 243 -1.93 -2.23 15.96
N HIS A 244 -2.48 -2.70 14.87
CA HIS A 244 -3.43 -3.80 14.92
C HIS A 244 -2.69 -5.13 15.23
N PRO A 245 -3.16 -5.95 16.20
CA PRO A 245 -2.57 -7.26 16.45
C PRO A 245 -2.82 -8.21 15.26
N VAL A 246 -1.80 -8.98 14.90
CA VAL A 246 -1.85 -9.98 13.83
C VAL A 246 -1.47 -11.33 14.40
N SER A 247 -2.29 -12.37 14.13
CA SER A 247 -2.05 -13.74 14.61
C SER A 247 -1.14 -14.51 13.66
N SER A 248 -1.44 -14.51 12.36
CA SER A 248 -0.64 -15.15 11.33
C SER A 248 -0.92 -14.54 9.95
N LEU A 249 -0.11 -14.91 8.97
CA LEU A 249 -0.33 -14.55 7.57
C LEU A 249 -1.20 -15.60 6.87
N LYS A 250 -2.02 -15.15 5.93
CA LYS A 250 -2.65 -16.04 4.96
C LYS A 250 -1.68 -16.42 3.85
N GLU A 251 -2.02 -17.48 3.12
CA GLU A 251 -1.24 -17.94 1.97
C GLU A 251 -1.07 -16.81 0.94
N GLY A 252 0.16 -16.62 0.46
CA GLY A 252 0.52 -15.56 -0.49
C GLY A 252 0.64 -14.18 0.13
N ALA A 253 0.54 -14.03 1.45
CA ALA A 253 0.72 -12.74 2.12
C ALA A 253 2.17 -12.54 2.58
N GLU A 254 2.63 -11.29 2.49
CA GLU A 254 3.99 -10.86 2.84
C GLU A 254 3.94 -9.62 3.74
N VAL A 255 4.81 -9.58 4.75
CA VAL A 255 5.00 -8.41 5.61
C VAL A 255 6.03 -7.48 4.98
N LEU A 256 5.64 -6.26 4.69
CA LEU A 256 6.54 -5.25 4.13
C LEU A 256 7.18 -4.36 5.20
N LEU A 257 6.42 -4.05 6.24
CA LEU A 257 6.83 -3.23 7.37
C LEU A 257 6.44 -3.90 8.69
N SER A 258 7.35 -3.87 9.64
CA SER A 258 7.13 -4.36 11.01
C SER A 258 7.48 -3.29 12.04
N ALA A 259 6.92 -3.43 13.25
CA ALA A 259 7.26 -2.59 14.37
C ALA A 259 8.57 -3.09 15.02
N ASN A 260 9.54 -2.18 15.15
CA ASN A 260 10.78 -2.43 15.87
C ASN A 260 10.72 -1.75 17.23
N SER A 261 10.69 -2.53 18.30
CA SER A 261 10.87 -2.02 19.67
C SER A 261 12.37 -1.89 19.92
N GLU A 262 12.84 -0.73 20.29
CA GLU A 262 14.25 -0.48 20.63
C GLU A 262 14.73 -1.53 21.67
N GLY A 263 15.70 -2.33 21.31
CA GLY A 263 16.36 -3.27 22.22
C GLY A 263 16.67 -4.68 21.72
N THR A 264 16.30 -5.05 20.50
CA THR A 264 16.46 -6.46 20.06
C THR A 264 17.16 -6.62 18.72
N GLN A 265 18.34 -6.03 18.55
CA GLN A 265 19.27 -6.50 17.51
C GLN A 265 20.03 -7.71 18.09
N VAL A 266 19.52 -8.91 17.83
CA VAL A 266 20.33 -10.12 17.97
C VAL A 266 21.19 -10.20 16.72
N ALA A 267 22.45 -9.80 16.84
CA ALA A 267 23.43 -10.06 15.79
C ALA A 267 23.47 -11.59 15.52
N PRO A 268 23.47 -12.02 14.26
CA PRO A 268 23.63 -13.43 13.96
C PRO A 268 25.01 -13.89 14.45
N ASP A 269 25.00 -14.91 15.30
CA ASP A 269 26.23 -15.57 15.75
C ASP A 269 26.84 -16.26 14.52
N SER A 270 27.96 -15.76 14.02
CA SER A 270 28.59 -16.20 12.78
C SER A 270 29.14 -17.64 12.85
N ASN A 271 29.07 -18.29 14.02
CA ASN A 271 29.50 -19.66 14.25
C ASN A 271 28.37 -20.65 14.55
N ALA A 272 27.09 -20.23 14.39
CA ALA A 272 25.97 -21.12 14.63
C ALA A 272 25.84 -22.14 13.49
N GLY A 273 25.72 -23.43 13.81
CA GLY A 273 25.42 -24.47 12.82
C GLY A 273 24.08 -24.21 12.11
N LEU A 274 23.86 -24.86 10.95
CA LEU A 274 22.70 -24.67 10.07
C LEU A 274 21.35 -24.74 10.82
N GLU A 275 21.23 -25.62 11.81
CA GLU A 275 20.03 -25.80 12.63
C GLU A 275 19.71 -24.55 13.47
N ASN A 276 20.73 -23.96 14.09
CA ASN A 276 20.58 -22.73 14.87
C ASN A 276 20.28 -21.52 13.97
N ALA A 277 20.81 -21.50 12.74
CA ALA A 277 20.49 -20.46 11.76
C ALA A 277 19.04 -20.55 11.28
N LEU A 278 18.52 -21.74 11.03
CA LEU A 278 17.11 -21.97 10.66
C LEU A 278 16.16 -21.59 11.80
N ASP A 279 16.48 -21.94 13.05
CA ASP A 279 15.67 -21.57 14.23
C ASP A 279 15.67 -20.05 14.45
N ALA A 280 16.81 -19.40 14.30
CA ALA A 280 16.92 -17.94 14.37
C ALA A 280 16.08 -17.24 13.27
N LEU A 281 16.10 -17.78 12.04
CA LEU A 281 15.29 -17.28 10.94
C LEU A 281 13.79 -17.45 11.21
N ALA A 282 13.39 -18.63 11.70
CA ALA A 282 11.99 -18.90 12.07
C ALA A 282 11.49 -17.96 13.17
N LYS A 283 12.30 -17.73 14.20
CA LYS A 283 12.00 -16.78 15.29
C LYS A 283 11.90 -15.34 14.78
N ARG A 284 12.79 -14.95 13.87
CA ARG A 284 12.74 -13.63 13.24
C ARG A 284 11.45 -13.46 12.44
N LYS A 285 11.11 -14.43 11.59
CA LYS A 285 9.89 -14.38 10.77
C LYS A 285 8.61 -14.38 11.63
N ALA A 286 8.56 -15.17 12.69
CA ALA A 286 7.45 -15.14 13.65
C ALA A 286 7.30 -13.76 14.32
N ARG A 287 8.41 -13.11 14.66
CA ARG A 287 8.40 -11.76 15.22
C ARG A 287 7.94 -10.72 14.20
N GLU A 288 8.44 -10.76 12.97
CA GLU A 288 7.99 -9.88 11.88
C GLU A 288 6.48 -9.98 11.68
N ILE A 289 5.90 -11.19 11.70
CA ILE A 289 4.45 -11.41 11.60
C ILE A 289 3.70 -10.80 12.79
N SER A 290 4.11 -11.11 14.00
CA SER A 290 3.43 -10.60 15.21
C SER A 290 3.53 -9.08 15.39
N SER A 291 4.50 -8.44 14.73
CA SER A 291 4.71 -6.99 14.73
C SER A 291 4.39 -6.31 13.40
N ALA A 292 3.66 -6.99 12.50
CA ALA A 292 3.35 -6.49 11.17
C ALA A 292 2.59 -5.16 11.19
N LEU A 293 2.96 -4.25 10.32
CA LEU A 293 2.34 -2.93 10.13
C LEU A 293 1.74 -2.79 8.73
N VAL A 294 2.45 -3.26 7.72
CA VAL A 294 1.98 -3.29 6.32
C VAL A 294 2.13 -4.71 5.80
N VAL A 295 1.02 -5.27 5.37
CA VAL A 295 0.94 -6.61 4.78
C VAL A 295 0.29 -6.52 3.42
N THR A 296 0.88 -7.14 2.42
CA THR A 296 0.32 -7.29 1.08
C THR A 296 0.00 -8.75 0.79
N ARG A 297 -0.97 -8.97 -0.13
CA ARG A 297 -1.30 -10.27 -0.71
C ARG A 297 -1.73 -10.08 -2.15
N GLN A 298 -1.14 -10.85 -3.03
CA GLN A 298 -1.51 -10.93 -4.45
C GLN A 298 -2.54 -12.02 -4.72
#